data_c80e7fa26db3558381052f9515d39951
#
_entry.id   c80e7fa26db3558381052f9515d39951
#
_cell.length_a   1.000
_cell.length_b   1.000
_cell.length_c   1.000
_cell.angle_alpha   90.00
_cell.angle_beta   90.00
_cell.angle_gamma   90.00
#
_symmetry.space_group_name_H-M   'P 1'
#
loop_
_entity.id
_entity.type
_entity.pdbx_description
1 polymer ?
#
loop_
_entity_poly.entity_id
_entity_poly.type
_entity_poly.pdbx_seq_one_letter_code
_entity_poly.pdbx_strand_id
1 'polypeptide(L)'
;TGLADSARCLNEEVFGPVCHIAPFDSEDEVLARANASDYGLAASVWTTNLSRAHRVSPRLHVGIVWVNTWFSRDLRTPFGGVKLSGIGREGGRWSLDFYSETSNICIKV
;
A
#
# COMPACT_ATOMS: atom_id res chain seq x y z
N THR A 1 -19.49 -7.10 -9.45
CA THR A 1 -20.34 -6.34 -8.48
C THR A 1 -21.27 -7.30 -7.76
N GLY A 2 -21.78 -6.90 -6.55
CA GLY A 2 -22.79 -7.67 -5.80
C GLY A 2 -22.26 -8.95 -5.14
N LEU A 3 -20.96 -9.06 -4.91
CA LEU A 3 -20.36 -10.18 -4.18
C LEU A 3 -20.44 -9.93 -2.68
N ALA A 4 -20.62 -11.00 -1.91
CA ALA A 4 -20.48 -10.94 -0.46
C ALA A 4 -19.01 -10.67 -0.08
N ASP A 5 -18.76 -9.94 1.00
CA ASP A 5 -17.40 -9.60 1.45
C ASP A 5 -16.54 -10.85 1.75
N SER A 6 -17.17 -12.00 2.02
CA SER A 6 -16.49 -13.29 2.20
C SER A 6 -16.12 -14.02 0.90
N ALA A 7 -16.43 -13.45 -0.27
CA ALA A 7 -16.12 -14.09 -1.54
C ALA A 7 -14.60 -14.23 -1.71
N ARG A 8 -14.13 -15.41 -2.13
CA ARG A 8 -12.70 -15.71 -2.28
C ARG A 8 -11.95 -14.70 -3.15
N CYS A 9 -12.56 -14.27 -4.27
CA CYS A 9 -11.95 -13.29 -5.19
C CYS A 9 -11.82 -11.87 -4.60
N LEU A 10 -12.36 -11.58 -3.41
CA LEU A 10 -12.15 -10.34 -2.67
C LEU A 10 -11.08 -10.46 -1.60
N ASN A 11 -10.76 -11.68 -1.20
CA ASN A 11 -9.85 -11.96 -0.09
C ASN A 11 -8.56 -12.67 -0.54
N GLU A 12 -8.58 -13.31 -1.72
CA GLU A 12 -7.42 -13.97 -2.32
C GLU A 12 -6.91 -13.18 -3.53
N GLU A 13 -5.61 -13.20 -3.75
CA GLU A 13 -5.01 -12.59 -4.93
C GLU A 13 -5.34 -13.42 -6.18
N VAL A 14 -6.13 -12.86 -7.09
CA VAL A 14 -6.54 -13.56 -8.33
C VAL A 14 -5.39 -13.58 -9.36
N PHE A 15 -4.52 -12.61 -9.35
CA PHE A 15 -3.39 -12.41 -10.26
C PHE A 15 -3.76 -12.53 -11.74
N GLY A 16 -4.83 -11.80 -12.16
CA GLY A 16 -5.36 -11.83 -13.52
C GLY A 16 -6.16 -10.57 -13.86
N PRO A 17 -6.71 -10.46 -15.06
CA PRO A 17 -7.44 -9.28 -15.53
C PRO A 17 -8.86 -9.22 -14.92
N VAL A 18 -8.95 -9.26 -13.61
CA VAL A 18 -10.19 -9.24 -12.84
C VAL A 18 -10.14 -8.12 -11.82
N CYS A 19 -11.18 -7.30 -11.74
CA CYS A 19 -11.36 -6.34 -10.67
C CYS A 19 -12.78 -6.41 -10.10
N HIS A 20 -12.90 -6.14 -8.83
CA HIS A 20 -14.18 -5.98 -8.14
C HIS A 20 -14.50 -4.49 -7.99
N ILE A 21 -15.74 -4.12 -8.28
CA ILE A 21 -16.26 -2.77 -8.09
C ILE A 21 -17.45 -2.84 -7.16
N ALA A 22 -17.40 -2.09 -6.06
CA ALA A 22 -18.48 -2.00 -5.09
C ALA A 22 -18.72 -0.54 -4.67
N PRO A 23 -19.96 -0.14 -4.43
CA PRO A 23 -20.26 1.13 -3.78
C PRO A 23 -19.88 1.10 -2.30
N PHE A 24 -19.79 2.28 -1.71
CA PHE A 24 -19.68 2.48 -0.27
C PHE A 24 -20.44 3.76 0.13
N ASP A 25 -20.93 3.83 1.36
CA ASP A 25 -21.76 4.95 1.83
C ASP A 25 -20.95 5.94 2.68
N SER A 26 -19.82 5.54 3.25
CA SER A 26 -18.99 6.41 4.09
C SER A 26 -17.48 6.16 3.92
N GLU A 27 -16.68 7.17 4.32
CA GLU A 27 -15.21 7.06 4.34
C GLU A 27 -14.74 5.98 5.32
N ASP A 28 -15.41 5.84 6.46
CA ASP A 28 -15.02 4.84 7.46
C ASP A 28 -15.33 3.42 6.98
N GLU A 29 -16.43 3.22 6.28
CA GLU A 29 -16.77 1.94 5.66
C GLU A 29 -15.71 1.52 4.62
N VAL A 30 -15.41 2.40 3.66
CA VAL A 30 -14.45 2.04 2.60
C VAL A 30 -13.05 1.82 3.16
N LEU A 31 -12.64 2.57 4.18
CA LEU A 31 -11.36 2.37 4.86
C LEU A 31 -11.31 1.03 5.62
N ALA A 32 -12.39 0.67 6.30
CA ALA A 32 -12.49 -0.60 6.99
C ALA A 32 -12.40 -1.77 5.98
N ARG A 33 -13.14 -1.71 4.88
CA ARG A 33 -13.12 -2.73 3.82
C ARG A 33 -11.76 -2.80 3.12
N ALA A 34 -11.15 -1.66 2.77
CA ALA A 34 -9.83 -1.63 2.15
C ALA A 34 -8.73 -2.20 3.06
N ASN A 35 -8.83 -1.96 4.36
CA ASN A 35 -7.87 -2.44 5.34
C ASN A 35 -8.10 -3.88 5.82
N ALA A 36 -9.26 -4.47 5.55
CA ALA A 36 -9.59 -5.85 5.91
C ALA A 36 -8.79 -6.90 5.10
N SER A 37 -8.27 -6.52 3.94
CA SER A 37 -7.43 -7.41 3.13
C SER A 37 -6.14 -7.78 3.84
N ASP A 38 -5.69 -9.02 3.67
CA ASP A 38 -4.39 -9.51 4.13
C ASP A 38 -3.23 -8.97 3.28
N TYR A 39 -3.51 -8.27 2.21
CA TYR A 39 -2.53 -7.62 1.33
C TYR A 39 -2.46 -6.11 1.58
N GLY A 40 -1.33 -5.51 1.24
CA GLY A 40 -1.12 -4.10 1.45
C GLY A 40 0.04 -3.55 0.61
N LEU A 41 0.02 -3.76 -0.72
CA LEU A 41 1.06 -3.20 -1.58
C LEU A 41 0.82 -1.71 -1.82
N ALA A 42 -0.31 -1.37 -2.44
CA ALA A 42 -0.58 0.00 -2.86
C ALA A 42 -2.08 0.29 -2.87
N ALA A 43 -2.41 1.58 -2.82
CA ALA A 43 -3.75 2.09 -3.04
C ALA A 43 -3.73 3.39 -3.85
N SER A 44 -4.84 3.71 -4.52
CA SER A 44 -5.08 5.00 -5.14
C SER A 44 -6.35 5.63 -4.58
N VAL A 45 -6.25 6.91 -4.24
CA VAL A 45 -7.38 7.73 -3.79
C VAL A 45 -7.67 8.79 -4.84
N TRP A 46 -8.89 8.80 -5.37
CA TRP A 46 -9.31 9.76 -6.38
C TRP A 46 -10.31 10.74 -5.78
N THR A 47 -9.93 12.00 -5.64
CA THR A 47 -10.77 13.04 -5.05
C THR A 47 -10.29 14.45 -5.44
N THR A 48 -11.21 15.35 -5.64
CA THR A 48 -10.93 16.80 -5.80
C THR A 48 -10.85 17.52 -4.45
N ASN A 49 -11.23 16.86 -3.36
CA ASN A 49 -11.20 17.42 -2.01
C ASN A 49 -9.84 17.13 -1.35
N LEU A 50 -8.98 18.15 -1.27
CA LEU A 50 -7.64 18.04 -0.69
C LEU A 50 -7.66 17.59 0.78
N SER A 51 -8.59 18.10 1.58
CA SER A 51 -8.73 17.68 2.99
C SER A 51 -9.10 16.21 3.12
N ARG A 52 -9.90 15.68 2.20
CA ARG A 52 -10.21 14.24 2.12
C ARG A 52 -8.96 13.45 1.76
N ALA A 53 -8.18 13.89 0.77
CA ALA A 53 -6.95 13.24 0.40
C ALA A 53 -6.00 13.06 1.60
N HIS A 54 -5.78 14.15 2.35
CA HIS A 54 -4.93 14.13 3.55
C HIS A 54 -5.50 13.31 4.72
N ARG A 55 -6.83 13.22 4.85
CA ARG A 55 -7.47 12.46 5.92
C ARG A 55 -7.50 10.97 5.63
N VAL A 56 -7.76 10.58 4.37
CA VAL A 56 -7.96 9.18 3.97
C VAL A 56 -6.63 8.47 3.75
N SER A 57 -5.68 9.09 3.05
CA SER A 57 -4.44 8.43 2.64
C SER A 57 -3.64 7.82 3.80
N PRO A 58 -3.41 8.51 4.94
CA PRO A 58 -2.63 7.93 6.03
C PRO A 58 -3.36 6.82 6.81
N ARG A 59 -4.66 6.64 6.57
CA ARG A 59 -5.47 5.59 7.21
C ARG A 59 -5.50 4.29 6.41
N LEU A 60 -4.95 4.28 5.21
CA LEU A 60 -4.83 3.07 4.39
C LEU A 60 -3.58 2.28 4.82
N HIS A 61 -3.76 1.02 5.20
CA HIS A 61 -2.69 0.14 5.65
C HIS A 61 -2.00 -0.54 4.45
N VAL A 62 -1.32 0.27 3.65
CA VAL A 62 -0.59 -0.14 2.45
C VAL A 62 0.79 0.50 2.42
N GLY A 63 1.68 -0.06 1.62
CA GLY A 63 3.05 0.45 1.49
C GLY A 63 3.17 1.76 0.74
N ILE A 64 2.26 2.03 -0.21
CA ILE A 64 2.22 3.28 -0.97
C ILE A 64 0.78 3.71 -1.25
N VAL A 65 0.53 5.00 -1.16
CA VAL A 65 -0.76 5.60 -1.56
C VAL A 65 -0.48 6.67 -2.61
N TRP A 66 -1.18 6.57 -3.73
CA TRP A 66 -1.24 7.61 -4.74
C TRP A 66 -2.54 8.40 -4.62
N VAL A 67 -2.49 9.69 -4.89
CA VAL A 67 -3.68 10.55 -4.95
C VAL A 67 -3.81 11.12 -6.35
N ASN A 68 -4.97 10.90 -6.97
CA ASN A 68 -5.31 11.36 -8.33
C ASN A 68 -4.30 10.92 -9.41
N THR A 69 -3.61 9.83 -9.17
CA THR A 69 -2.66 9.23 -10.10
C THR A 69 -2.54 7.73 -9.85
N TRP A 70 -1.92 7.03 -10.78
CA TRP A 70 -1.57 5.62 -10.66
C TRP A 70 -0.14 5.42 -11.10
N PHE A 71 0.62 4.65 -10.31
CA PHE A 71 1.98 4.23 -10.61
C PHE A 71 2.96 5.38 -10.93
N SER A 72 2.67 6.61 -10.46
CA SER A 72 3.65 7.70 -10.49
C SER A 72 4.76 7.37 -9.49
N ARG A 73 5.94 7.00 -9.99
CA ARG A 73 7.02 6.47 -9.17
C ARG A 73 8.29 7.29 -9.34
N ASP A 74 8.88 7.65 -8.21
CA ASP A 74 10.24 8.16 -8.13
C ASP A 74 11.12 7.07 -7.48
N LEU A 75 12.15 6.61 -8.18
CA LEU A 75 13.03 5.53 -7.71
C LEU A 75 13.83 5.91 -6.46
N ARG A 76 13.82 7.17 -6.06
CA ARG A 76 14.45 7.65 -4.82
C ARG A 76 13.56 7.49 -3.59
N THR A 77 12.26 7.26 -3.78
CA THR A 77 11.30 7.08 -2.70
C THR A 77 11.14 5.61 -2.32
N PRO A 78 10.76 5.31 -1.06
CA PRO A 78 10.57 3.93 -0.64
C PRO A 78 9.39 3.28 -1.38
N PHE A 79 9.59 2.05 -1.82
CA PHE A 79 8.55 1.23 -2.43
C PHE A 79 8.56 -0.16 -1.81
N GLY A 80 7.39 -0.69 -1.49
CA GLY A 80 7.23 -2.04 -0.94
C GLY A 80 5.91 -2.18 -0.21
N GLY A 81 5.45 -3.40 -0.06
CA GLY A 81 4.20 -3.74 0.59
C GLY A 81 4.33 -3.87 2.11
N VAL A 82 3.16 -3.99 2.74
CA VAL A 82 2.99 -4.42 4.13
C VAL A 82 2.12 -5.68 4.14
N LYS A 83 1.93 -6.29 5.29
CA LYS A 83 1.16 -7.52 5.45
C LYS A 83 1.74 -8.64 4.55
N LEU A 84 0.90 -9.44 3.88
CA LEU A 84 1.36 -10.49 2.96
C LEU A 84 1.98 -9.97 1.65
N SER A 85 1.82 -8.67 1.34
CA SER A 85 2.43 -8.08 0.14
C SER A 85 3.93 -7.86 0.25
N GLY A 86 4.54 -8.05 1.41
CA GLY A 86 5.98 -8.05 1.55
C GLY A 86 6.51 -7.40 2.83
N ILE A 87 7.83 -7.45 2.96
CA ILE A 87 8.61 -6.83 4.04
C ILE A 87 9.68 -5.94 3.43
N GLY A 88 10.15 -4.97 4.21
CA GLY A 88 11.20 -4.05 3.77
C GLY A 88 10.72 -3.02 2.74
N ARG A 89 11.66 -2.25 2.26
CA ARG A 89 11.44 -1.23 1.23
C ARG A 89 12.61 -1.23 0.25
N GLU A 90 12.30 -1.05 -1.02
CA GLU A 90 13.28 -0.73 -2.06
C GLU A 90 13.20 0.75 -2.44
N GLY A 91 14.15 1.22 -3.24
CA GLY A 91 14.25 2.61 -3.71
C GLY A 91 15.25 3.44 -2.92
N GLY A 92 16.15 4.15 -3.62
CA GLY A 92 17.16 5.02 -3.05
C GLY A 92 17.94 4.36 -1.90
N ARG A 93 18.07 5.07 -0.77
CA ARG A 93 18.82 4.60 0.40
C ARG A 93 18.21 3.35 1.06
N TRP A 94 16.89 3.14 0.95
CA TRP A 94 16.24 1.97 1.55
C TRP A 94 16.70 0.66 0.92
N SER A 95 17.04 0.67 -0.38
CA SER A 95 17.64 -0.49 -1.02
C SER A 95 19.01 -0.80 -0.43
N LEU A 96 19.83 0.23 -0.17
CA LEU A 96 21.14 0.03 0.46
C LEU A 96 20.99 -0.56 1.86
N ASP A 97 20.10 0.00 2.67
CA ASP A 97 19.84 -0.48 4.04
C ASP A 97 19.33 -1.92 4.03
N PHE A 98 18.48 -2.29 3.07
CA PHE A 98 17.89 -3.62 2.98
C PHE A 98 18.87 -4.70 2.49
N TYR A 99 19.77 -4.35 1.55
CA TYR A 99 20.68 -5.30 0.91
C TYR A 99 22.11 -5.25 1.47
N SER A 100 22.35 -4.56 2.58
CA SER A 100 23.67 -4.47 3.20
C SER A 100 23.61 -4.75 4.70
N GLU A 101 24.73 -5.26 5.22
CA GLU A 101 24.97 -5.47 6.65
C GLU A 101 25.79 -4.29 7.21
N THR A 102 25.27 -3.67 8.25
CA THR A 102 25.99 -2.60 8.95
C THR A 102 26.92 -3.20 10.00
N SER A 103 28.22 -2.88 9.92
CA SER A 103 29.20 -3.26 10.92
C SER A 103 29.94 -2.06 11.49
N ASN A 104 30.42 -2.17 12.72
CA ASN A 104 31.28 -1.19 13.37
C ASN A 104 32.64 -1.79 13.65
N ILE A 105 33.72 -1.13 13.23
CA ILE A 105 35.12 -1.51 13.52
C ILE A 105 35.73 -0.40 14.35
N CYS A 106 36.10 -0.74 15.60
CA CYS A 106 36.76 0.19 16.50
C CYS A 106 38.21 -0.28 16.74
N ILE A 107 39.19 0.56 16.38
CA ILE A 107 40.61 0.28 16.56
C ILE A 107 41.18 1.33 17.50
N LYS A 108 41.72 0.88 18.64
CA LYS A 108 42.49 1.74 19.54
C LYS A 108 44.00 1.60 19.20
N VAL A 109 44.63 2.70 18.80
CA VAL A 109 46.09 2.84 18.58
C VAL A 109 46.75 3.48 19.78
#